data_d016728df2e943eca8dc703155900e5a
#
_entry.id   d016728df2e943eca8dc703155900e5a
#
_cell.length_a   1.000
_cell.length_b   1.000
_cell.length_c   1.000
_cell.angle_alpha   90.00
_cell.angle_beta   90.00
_cell.angle_gamma   90.00
#
_symmetry.space_group_name_H-M   'P 1'
#
loop_
_entity.id
_entity.type
_entity.pdbx_description
1 polymer ?
#
loop_
_entity_poly.entity_id
_entity_poly.type
_entity_poly.pdbx_seq_one_letter_code
_entity_poly.pdbx_strand_id
1 'polypeptide(L)'
;MARRSSRLVFKVRLGPVIIEAVTGVVWGQGSHDSESRATLGNSKKGRGMVLWRCGQTTVVVAAVLLFGWGLGEKTVRRVWAAEPTVIELGSRRELFVDDHLLASLRHLQLLVHQPVREELVAQFDAPWEGNGCGYFTVLHDPRESVYRMYYHAWQIPTGIEPGGPLTIAYRESKDGIHWTRPELGLCEFNGSKANNIILDKMADGTSCHDFSPFLDANPQVQPEARYKATGAGFQTGRGVWAYQSPDGIHWKPMADQPVFNKGAFDSQNVSFWSPLERKYVLYYRIFSKPGYNGTRLVNRAVSDDFIHWTDEGTLAFPEGEGPQPMAQFYVSQIKFYERAPHLYLGFPARYVDHGLTASTPLLPEWNLREKRSTVSPRYGTVITDSVYITSRDGKNFRQSNDVFLRPGLRTRHNWSYGDNYLAWHVVETDSPRDDAPRELSLYATESYFTGRDSRLRRYTMRIDGFASLHAKSQEGECVTKPVTFSGQELSLNCATSAAGLIRVELLDPDLKPIPGYTLSDCDLIYGDTLDRRVSWRGKKDVQSLAGRPIVLRFVLREADLYSLKFE
;
A
#
# COMPACT_ATOMS: atom_id res chain seq x y z
N MET A 1 -41.20 -20.82 -35.96
CA MET A 1 -41.39 -19.68 -35.03
C MET A 1 -41.04 -20.14 -33.61
N ALA A 2 -39.87 -19.79 -33.14
CA ALA A 2 -39.38 -20.21 -31.82
C ALA A 2 -39.82 -19.19 -30.75
N ARG A 3 -40.54 -19.66 -29.74
CA ARG A 3 -40.92 -18.85 -28.56
C ARG A 3 -39.69 -18.66 -27.67
N ARG A 4 -39.22 -17.42 -27.51
CA ARG A 4 -38.23 -17.08 -26.48
C ARG A 4 -38.94 -16.76 -25.16
N SER A 5 -38.69 -17.53 -24.12
CA SER A 5 -39.09 -17.20 -22.76
C SER A 5 -37.92 -16.50 -22.05
N SER A 6 -38.16 -15.31 -21.51
CA SER A 6 -37.20 -14.60 -20.66
C SER A 6 -37.58 -14.85 -19.20
N ARG A 7 -36.61 -15.27 -18.38
CA ARG A 7 -36.78 -15.38 -16.92
C ARG A 7 -36.26 -14.12 -16.29
N LEU A 8 -37.09 -13.43 -15.51
CA LEU A 8 -36.65 -12.33 -14.63
C LEU A 8 -36.37 -12.90 -13.24
N VAL A 9 -35.19 -12.62 -12.76
CA VAL A 9 -34.75 -12.99 -11.40
C VAL A 9 -34.70 -11.73 -10.57
N PHE A 10 -35.43 -11.66 -9.48
CA PHE A 10 -35.39 -10.57 -8.53
C PHE A 10 -34.66 -11.06 -7.28
N LYS A 11 -33.62 -10.30 -6.86
CA LYS A 11 -32.92 -10.51 -5.60
C LYS A 11 -33.32 -9.41 -4.61
N VAL A 12 -33.95 -9.79 -3.52
CA VAL A 12 -34.27 -8.86 -2.43
C VAL A 12 -33.38 -9.20 -1.24
N ARG A 13 -32.63 -8.23 -0.76
CA ARG A 13 -31.74 -8.36 0.40
C ARG A 13 -32.41 -7.78 1.63
N LEU A 14 -32.72 -8.62 2.60
CA LEU A 14 -33.23 -8.24 3.91
C LEU A 14 -32.22 -8.72 4.96
N GLY A 15 -31.28 -7.83 5.32
CA GLY A 15 -30.20 -8.19 6.24
C GLY A 15 -29.25 -9.24 5.64
N PRO A 16 -28.85 -10.26 6.38
CA PRO A 16 -27.93 -11.30 5.91
C PRO A 16 -28.58 -12.39 5.03
N VAL A 17 -29.90 -12.30 4.77
CA VAL A 17 -30.63 -13.31 4.00
C VAL A 17 -30.94 -12.79 2.61
N ILE A 18 -30.54 -13.57 1.58
CA ILE A 18 -30.89 -13.32 0.17
C ILE A 18 -32.03 -14.27 -0.19
N ILE A 19 -33.17 -13.73 -0.63
CA ILE A 19 -34.27 -14.51 -1.17
C ILE A 19 -34.30 -14.30 -2.67
N GLU A 20 -34.17 -15.39 -3.43
CA GLU A 20 -34.31 -15.40 -4.87
C GLU A 20 -35.74 -15.83 -5.23
N ALA A 21 -36.47 -14.99 -5.98
CA ALA A 21 -37.74 -15.34 -6.57
C ALA A 21 -37.62 -15.34 -8.09
N VAL A 22 -37.95 -16.47 -8.71
CA VAL A 22 -37.95 -16.62 -10.17
C VAL A 22 -39.39 -16.57 -10.64
N THR A 23 -39.73 -15.56 -11.45
CA THR A 23 -41.04 -15.48 -12.10
C THR A 23 -40.89 -15.61 -13.61
N GLY A 24 -41.70 -16.48 -14.24
CA GLY A 24 -41.78 -16.59 -15.68
C GLY A 24 -42.85 -15.65 -16.22
N VAL A 25 -42.48 -14.78 -17.14
CA VAL A 25 -43.43 -13.90 -17.84
C VAL A 25 -43.59 -14.38 -19.29
N VAL A 26 -44.81 -14.68 -19.71
CA VAL A 26 -45.15 -15.00 -21.11
C VAL A 26 -45.76 -13.75 -21.76
N TRP A 27 -45.12 -13.24 -22.80
CA TRP A 27 -45.64 -12.10 -23.56
C TRP A 27 -46.54 -12.53 -24.69
N GLY A 28 -47.77 -11.98 -24.70
CA GLY A 28 -48.66 -12.02 -25.86
C GLY A 28 -48.70 -10.63 -26.51
N GLN A 29 -48.56 -10.56 -27.84
CA GLN A 29 -48.66 -9.30 -28.58
C GLN A 29 -50.12 -8.81 -28.62
N GLY A 30 -50.34 -7.55 -28.25
CA GLY A 30 -51.56 -6.79 -28.50
C GLY A 30 -51.20 -5.30 -28.58
N SER A 31 -51.64 -4.65 -29.63
CA SER A 31 -51.33 -3.31 -30.10
C SER A 31 -52.11 -2.20 -29.40
N HIS A 32 -51.53 -0.99 -29.41
CA HIS A 32 -52.07 0.39 -29.30
C HIS A 32 -52.28 1.06 -27.92
N ASP A 33 -51.58 2.14 -27.81
CA ASP A 33 -51.79 3.48 -27.24
C ASP A 33 -52.63 3.73 -25.98
N SER A 34 -52.05 4.39 -25.01
CA SER A 34 -52.43 5.73 -24.48
C SER A 34 -51.73 6.05 -23.16
N GLU A 35 -51.22 7.29 -23.11
CA GLU A 35 -50.67 7.95 -21.90
C GLU A 35 -51.73 8.15 -20.82
N SER A 36 -51.36 7.96 -19.53
CA SER A 36 -52.13 8.55 -18.43
C SER A 36 -51.21 8.94 -17.25
N ARG A 37 -51.22 10.23 -16.96
CA ARG A 37 -50.62 10.88 -15.79
C ARG A 37 -51.24 10.36 -14.49
N ALA A 38 -50.42 10.06 -13.50
CA ALA A 38 -50.84 9.76 -12.13
C ALA A 38 -50.67 11.00 -11.23
N THR A 39 -51.77 11.41 -10.58
CA THR A 39 -51.78 12.41 -9.51
C THR A 39 -51.66 11.76 -8.14
N LEU A 40 -50.77 12.30 -7.30
CA LEU A 40 -50.59 11.92 -5.89
C LEU A 40 -51.66 12.56 -5.00
N GLY A 41 -52.43 11.74 -4.31
CA GLY A 41 -53.36 12.17 -3.26
C GLY A 41 -52.83 11.81 -1.88
N ASN A 42 -52.73 12.80 -0.97
CA ASN A 42 -52.36 12.65 0.42
C ASN A 42 -53.52 12.13 1.27
N SER A 43 -53.36 11.04 2.03
CA SER A 43 -54.27 10.70 3.11
C SER A 43 -53.53 10.15 4.32
N LYS A 44 -53.98 10.61 5.48
CA LYS A 44 -53.41 10.40 6.83
C LYS A 44 -53.79 9.01 7.37
N LYS A 45 -52.82 8.41 8.06
CA LYS A 45 -52.93 7.37 9.09
C LYS A 45 -53.88 6.17 8.82
N GLY A 46 -53.29 5.04 8.53
CA GLY A 46 -53.97 3.75 8.62
C GLY A 46 -53.14 2.69 7.90
N ARG A 47 -53.02 1.52 8.52
CA ARG A 47 -52.32 0.33 8.02
C ARG A 47 -52.50 0.16 6.51
N GLY A 48 -51.48 0.45 5.73
CA GLY A 48 -51.58 0.51 4.28
C GLY A 48 -51.19 -0.79 3.61
N MET A 49 -52.14 -1.35 2.88
CA MET A 49 -51.90 -2.35 1.86
C MET A 49 -51.53 -1.58 0.58
N VAL A 50 -50.34 -1.82 0.02
CA VAL A 50 -49.90 -1.18 -1.22
C VAL A 50 -50.39 -2.06 -2.38
N LEU A 51 -51.33 -1.53 -3.15
CA LEU A 51 -51.83 -2.15 -4.37
C LEU A 51 -51.14 -1.51 -5.59
N TRP A 52 -50.43 -2.31 -6.35
CA TRP A 52 -49.89 -1.93 -7.64
C TRP A 52 -50.79 -2.49 -8.74
N ARG A 53 -51.39 -1.64 -9.54
CA ARG A 53 -52.11 -2.06 -10.76
C ARG A 53 -51.22 -1.79 -11.96
N CYS A 54 -50.87 -2.83 -12.67
CA CYS A 54 -50.31 -2.75 -14.00
C CYS A 54 -51.14 -3.71 -14.87
N GLY A 55 -51.97 -3.15 -15.74
CA GLY A 55 -52.75 -3.83 -16.82
C GLY A 55 -53.30 -5.22 -16.48
N GLN A 56 -54.53 -5.32 -16.05
CA GLN A 56 -55.38 -6.52 -15.95
C GLN A 56 -54.90 -7.72 -15.10
N THR A 57 -53.90 -7.59 -14.25
CA THR A 57 -53.59 -8.65 -13.27
C THR A 57 -53.34 -8.05 -11.90
N THR A 58 -54.20 -8.41 -10.92
CA THR A 58 -54.03 -8.00 -9.52
C THR A 58 -53.21 -9.06 -8.78
N VAL A 59 -52.04 -8.70 -8.31
CA VAL A 59 -51.21 -9.57 -7.43
C VAL A 59 -51.42 -9.10 -5.99
N VAL A 60 -51.98 -9.94 -5.16
CA VAL A 60 -52.14 -9.70 -3.71
C VAL A 60 -50.95 -10.35 -2.98
N VAL A 61 -50.09 -9.52 -2.38
CA VAL A 61 -49.06 -10.00 -1.49
C VAL A 61 -49.53 -9.76 -0.04
N ALA A 62 -49.92 -10.82 0.64
CA ALA A 62 -50.25 -10.78 2.06
C ALA A 62 -48.96 -11.02 2.90
N ALA A 63 -48.52 -10.02 3.61
CA ALA A 63 -47.46 -10.20 4.62
C ALA A 63 -48.10 -10.53 5.97
N VAL A 64 -47.92 -11.77 6.41
CA VAL A 64 -48.35 -12.20 7.74
C VAL A 64 -47.20 -11.89 8.73
N LEU A 65 -47.42 -10.87 9.57
CA LEU A 65 -46.55 -10.58 10.71
C LEU A 65 -47.12 -11.33 11.94
N LEU A 66 -46.47 -12.43 12.30
CA LEU A 66 -46.68 -13.09 13.62
C LEU A 66 -45.88 -12.38 14.69
N PHE A 67 -46.55 -11.62 15.57
CA PHE A 67 -45.98 -11.15 16.83
C PHE A 67 -46.15 -12.24 17.88
N GLY A 68 -45.02 -12.88 18.23
CA GLY A 68 -44.92 -13.73 19.40
C GLY A 68 -44.17 -12.98 20.52
N TRP A 69 -44.83 -12.61 21.57
CA TRP A 69 -44.21 -12.17 22.82
C TRP A 69 -43.71 -13.39 23.56
N GLY A 70 -42.42 -13.48 23.79
CA GLY A 70 -41.77 -14.45 24.66
C GLY A 70 -40.47 -13.85 25.17
N LEU A 71 -40.47 -13.42 26.42
CA LEU A 71 -39.26 -13.10 27.18
C LEU A 71 -38.45 -14.40 27.33
N GLY A 72 -37.31 -14.49 26.68
CA GLY A 72 -36.32 -15.53 26.86
C GLY A 72 -34.99 -15.01 26.37
N GLU A 73 -33.99 -15.03 27.20
CA GLU A 73 -32.61 -14.75 26.84
C GLU A 73 -32.20 -15.59 25.64
N LYS A 74 -32.13 -14.97 24.46
CA LYS A 74 -31.59 -15.64 23.28
C LYS A 74 -30.09 -15.61 23.36
N THR A 75 -29.50 -16.68 23.86
CA THR A 75 -28.10 -17.04 23.60
C THR A 75 -27.94 -17.15 22.08
N VAL A 76 -27.33 -16.17 21.46
CA VAL A 76 -26.98 -16.24 20.04
C VAL A 76 -25.81 -17.22 19.92
N ARG A 77 -26.13 -18.50 19.70
CA ARG A 77 -25.14 -19.46 19.25
C ARG A 77 -24.72 -19.05 17.82
N ARG A 78 -23.53 -18.49 17.67
CA ARG A 78 -22.87 -18.40 16.37
C ARG A 78 -22.56 -19.83 15.91
N VAL A 79 -23.23 -20.27 14.86
CA VAL A 79 -22.85 -21.51 14.14
C VAL A 79 -21.63 -21.15 13.32
N TRP A 80 -20.45 -21.56 13.75
CA TRP A 80 -19.25 -21.55 12.92
C TRP A 80 -19.42 -22.65 11.88
N ALA A 81 -19.45 -22.31 10.59
CA ALA A 81 -19.60 -23.26 9.48
C ALA A 81 -18.29 -24.08 9.22
N ALA A 82 -17.19 -23.73 9.89
CA ALA A 82 -15.93 -24.49 9.97
C ALA A 82 -15.24 -24.14 11.29
N GLU A 83 -14.40 -25.02 11.82
CA GLU A 83 -13.55 -24.68 12.97
C GLU A 83 -12.71 -23.45 12.61
N PRO A 84 -12.69 -22.41 13.46
CA PRO A 84 -11.94 -21.19 13.15
C PRO A 84 -10.45 -21.54 13.06
N THR A 85 -9.84 -21.22 11.92
CA THR A 85 -8.40 -21.39 11.73
C THR A 85 -7.67 -20.61 12.82
N VAL A 86 -6.89 -21.30 13.65
CA VAL A 86 -6.05 -20.69 14.68
C VAL A 86 -4.85 -20.06 13.99
N ILE A 87 -4.60 -18.78 14.28
CA ILE A 87 -3.48 -18.03 13.71
C ILE A 87 -2.27 -18.17 14.62
N GLU A 88 -1.18 -18.68 14.09
CA GLU A 88 0.08 -18.77 14.82
C GLU A 88 0.82 -17.43 14.76
N LEU A 89 0.87 -16.71 15.88
CA LEU A 89 1.63 -15.45 16.01
C LEU A 89 3.09 -15.70 16.39
N GLY A 90 3.36 -16.75 17.18
CA GLY A 90 4.67 -16.93 17.77
C GLY A 90 5.05 -15.72 18.63
N SER A 91 6.29 -15.24 18.49
CA SER A 91 6.78 -13.98 19.11
C SER A 91 6.93 -12.84 18.09
N ARG A 92 6.34 -12.97 16.90
CA ARG A 92 6.42 -11.92 15.87
C ARG A 92 5.51 -10.75 16.19
N ARG A 93 5.90 -9.59 15.71
CA ARG A 93 5.05 -8.38 15.74
C ARG A 93 3.94 -8.52 14.69
N GLU A 94 2.73 -8.17 15.06
CA GLU A 94 1.58 -8.19 14.17
C GLU A 94 0.97 -6.79 14.08
N LEU A 95 0.80 -6.26 12.84
CA LEU A 95 0.24 -4.95 12.58
C LEU A 95 -1.23 -5.06 12.15
N PHE A 96 -2.03 -4.07 12.52
CA PHE A 96 -3.43 -3.96 12.09
C PHE A 96 -3.54 -3.27 10.73
N VAL A 97 -2.92 -3.86 9.70
CA VAL A 97 -2.92 -3.33 8.32
C VAL A 97 -4.03 -3.92 7.44
N ASP A 98 -4.68 -4.98 7.92
CA ASP A 98 -5.75 -5.71 7.24
C ASP A 98 -6.70 -6.38 8.26
N ASP A 99 -7.66 -7.15 7.78
CA ASP A 99 -8.64 -7.89 8.58
C ASP A 99 -8.19 -9.31 8.99
N HIS A 100 -6.92 -9.65 8.78
CA HIS A 100 -6.42 -11.01 9.03
C HIS A 100 -6.69 -11.52 10.45
N LEU A 101 -6.36 -10.71 11.45
CA LEU A 101 -6.61 -11.06 12.86
C LEU A 101 -8.07 -10.92 13.28
N LEU A 102 -8.89 -10.18 12.55
CA LEU A 102 -10.16 -9.69 13.02
C LEU A 102 -11.27 -10.74 12.85
N ALA A 103 -11.96 -11.06 13.93
CA ALA A 103 -13.22 -11.82 13.91
C ALA A 103 -14.43 -10.88 13.91
N SER A 104 -14.37 -9.78 14.69
CA SER A 104 -15.43 -8.78 14.71
C SER A 104 -14.91 -7.40 15.11
N LEU A 105 -15.52 -6.37 14.52
CA LEU A 105 -15.34 -4.97 14.90
C LEU A 105 -16.69 -4.34 15.23
N ARG A 106 -16.73 -3.56 16.30
CA ARG A 106 -17.88 -2.75 16.69
C ARG A 106 -17.42 -1.36 17.07
N HIS A 107 -17.90 -0.34 16.35
CA HIS A 107 -17.53 1.07 16.49
C HIS A 107 -16.02 1.36 16.37
N LEU A 108 -15.30 0.50 15.69
CA LEU A 108 -13.90 0.66 15.28
C LEU A 108 -13.80 0.61 13.76
N GLN A 109 -12.73 1.19 13.23
CA GLN A 109 -12.36 1.08 11.83
C GLN A 109 -10.86 0.83 11.68
N LEU A 110 -10.46 0.18 10.59
CA LEU A 110 -9.09 0.20 10.13
C LEU A 110 -8.85 1.55 9.46
N LEU A 111 -7.94 2.34 10.02
CA LEU A 111 -7.59 3.67 9.54
C LEU A 111 -6.15 3.67 9.02
N VAL A 112 -5.95 4.04 7.77
CA VAL A 112 -4.61 4.28 7.20
C VAL A 112 -4.16 5.68 7.55
N HIS A 113 -2.95 5.81 8.09
CA HIS A 113 -2.36 7.08 8.46
C HIS A 113 -1.56 7.66 7.29
N GLN A 114 -1.69 8.96 7.08
CA GLN A 114 -0.90 9.66 6.07
C GLN A 114 0.44 10.09 6.68
N PRO A 115 1.55 10.01 5.91
CA PRO A 115 2.83 10.50 6.39
C PRO A 115 2.82 12.02 6.58
N VAL A 116 3.52 12.49 7.61
CA VAL A 116 3.66 13.91 7.92
C VAL A 116 4.75 14.51 7.03
N ARG A 117 4.43 15.64 6.38
CA ARG A 117 5.36 16.35 5.50
C ARG A 117 6.40 17.08 6.33
N GLU A 118 7.66 16.81 6.06
CA GLU A 118 8.82 17.38 6.75
C GLU A 118 9.70 18.22 5.79
N GLU A 119 10.98 18.32 6.05
CA GLU A 119 11.96 19.14 5.35
C GLU A 119 12.28 18.63 3.93
N LEU A 120 12.76 19.57 3.11
CA LEU A 120 13.40 19.29 1.84
C LEU A 120 14.82 18.77 2.12
N VAL A 121 15.08 17.51 1.78
CA VAL A 121 16.37 16.86 2.09
C VAL A 121 17.38 16.92 0.95
N ALA A 122 16.91 17.09 -0.29
CA ALA A 122 17.80 17.21 -1.43
C ALA A 122 17.17 18.07 -2.55
N GLN A 123 18.02 18.89 -3.19
CA GLN A 123 17.76 19.52 -4.46
C GLN A 123 18.79 19.00 -5.46
N PHE A 124 18.33 18.71 -6.69
CA PHE A 124 19.13 18.09 -7.73
C PHE A 124 19.42 19.14 -8.80
N ASP A 125 20.50 19.87 -8.61
CA ASP A 125 20.87 21.06 -9.38
C ASP A 125 22.22 20.96 -10.08
N ALA A 126 22.93 19.83 -9.92
CA ALA A 126 24.20 19.62 -10.63
C ALA A 126 24.00 19.47 -12.15
N PRO A 127 24.99 19.81 -12.98
CA PRO A 127 24.87 19.74 -14.43
C PRO A 127 24.46 18.38 -14.97
N TRP A 128 24.81 17.29 -14.30
CA TRP A 128 24.47 15.91 -14.68
C TRP A 128 23.13 15.43 -14.14
N GLU A 129 22.52 16.15 -13.20
CA GLU A 129 21.26 15.73 -12.58
C GLU A 129 20.04 16.09 -13.44
N GLY A 130 20.10 17.17 -14.24
CA GLY A 130 19.05 17.52 -15.19
C GLY A 130 17.74 17.92 -14.52
N ASN A 131 16.62 17.67 -15.22
CA ASN A 131 15.27 18.08 -14.79
C ASN A 131 14.38 16.91 -14.34
N GLY A 132 14.89 15.68 -14.34
CA GLY A 132 14.12 14.46 -14.14
C GLY A 132 14.80 13.45 -13.23
N CYS A 133 15.37 13.88 -12.07
CA CYS A 133 15.83 12.93 -11.08
C CYS A 133 14.66 12.15 -10.48
N GLY A 134 14.78 10.83 -10.46
CA GLY A 134 13.69 9.95 -10.02
C GLY A 134 14.16 8.53 -9.71
N TYR A 135 13.19 7.63 -9.48
CA TYR A 135 13.41 6.22 -9.14
C TYR A 135 14.37 6.06 -7.96
N PHE A 136 14.09 6.85 -6.91
CA PHE A 136 14.93 6.87 -5.73
C PHE A 136 14.86 5.55 -4.98
N THR A 137 16.02 5.08 -4.56
CA THR A 137 16.18 4.03 -3.55
C THR A 137 16.92 4.63 -2.37
N VAL A 138 16.34 4.56 -1.17
CA VAL A 138 16.99 5.01 0.06
C VAL A 138 17.08 3.84 1.03
N LEU A 139 18.27 3.44 1.40
CA LEU A 139 18.50 2.34 2.34
C LEU A 139 19.46 2.76 3.46
N HIS A 140 19.34 2.10 4.60
CA HIS A 140 20.28 2.23 5.71
C HIS A 140 21.21 1.02 5.76
N ASP A 141 22.50 1.27 5.78
CA ASP A 141 23.51 0.25 6.04
C ASP A 141 23.91 0.29 7.52
N PRO A 142 23.46 -0.66 8.33
CA PRO A 142 23.75 -0.65 9.77
C PRO A 142 25.22 -0.98 10.12
N ARG A 143 25.97 -1.64 9.21
CA ARG A 143 27.40 -1.93 9.44
C ARG A 143 28.27 -0.69 9.34
N GLU A 144 27.95 0.17 8.37
CA GLU A 144 28.71 1.40 8.11
C GLU A 144 28.05 2.62 8.76
N SER A 145 26.86 2.44 9.37
CA SER A 145 26.05 3.51 9.96
C SER A 145 25.84 4.65 8.97
N VAL A 146 25.40 4.31 7.74
CA VAL A 146 25.20 5.25 6.65
C VAL A 146 23.89 5.00 5.95
N TYR A 147 23.17 6.07 5.62
CA TYR A 147 22.06 6.05 4.69
C TYR A 147 22.58 6.31 3.29
N ARG A 148 22.15 5.52 2.33
CA ARG A 148 22.56 5.60 0.92
C ARG A 148 21.35 5.92 0.06
N MET A 149 21.51 6.86 -0.85
CA MET A 149 20.48 7.25 -1.82
C MET A 149 21.00 7.00 -3.23
N TYR A 150 20.24 6.28 -4.01
CA TYR A 150 20.49 6.01 -5.42
C TYR A 150 19.33 6.57 -6.23
N TYR A 151 19.63 7.15 -7.40
CA TYR A 151 18.61 7.74 -8.25
C TYR A 151 19.10 7.84 -9.70
N HIS A 152 18.18 7.76 -10.64
CA HIS A 152 18.51 8.18 -11.97
C HIS A 152 18.61 9.71 -12.05
N ALA A 153 19.63 10.18 -12.75
CA ALA A 153 19.87 11.58 -13.05
C ALA A 153 19.67 11.75 -14.56
N TRP A 154 18.66 12.52 -14.97
CA TRP A 154 18.24 12.60 -16.36
C TRP A 154 17.82 14.01 -16.77
N GLN A 155 18.34 14.47 -17.91
CA GLN A 155 17.82 15.61 -18.64
C GLN A 155 16.75 15.13 -19.62
N ILE A 156 15.48 15.17 -19.22
CA ILE A 156 14.34 14.81 -20.07
C ILE A 156 14.12 15.89 -21.14
N PRO A 157 13.91 15.54 -22.43
CA PRO A 157 13.58 16.53 -23.44
C PRO A 157 12.25 17.20 -23.13
N THR A 158 12.22 18.53 -23.11
CA THR A 158 11.05 19.33 -22.71
C THR A 158 10.31 19.98 -23.88
N GLY A 159 10.88 19.92 -25.09
CA GLY A 159 10.47 20.76 -26.21
C GLY A 159 11.08 22.16 -26.16
N ILE A 160 11.72 22.53 -25.03
CA ILE A 160 12.51 23.76 -24.85
C ILE A 160 13.99 23.42 -24.78
N GLU A 161 14.32 22.36 -24.06
CA GLU A 161 15.68 21.86 -23.88
C GLU A 161 15.81 20.48 -24.53
N PRO A 162 16.94 20.17 -25.17
CA PRO A 162 17.19 18.83 -25.71
C PRO A 162 17.29 17.81 -24.56
N GLY A 163 17.06 16.54 -24.88
CA GLY A 163 17.40 15.45 -23.98
C GLY A 163 18.89 15.37 -23.73
N GLY A 164 19.25 14.83 -22.57
CA GLY A 164 20.63 14.68 -22.14
C GLY A 164 20.94 13.28 -21.63
N PRO A 165 22.12 13.12 -21.03
CA PRO A 165 22.52 11.86 -20.43
C PRO A 165 21.50 11.35 -19.42
N LEU A 166 21.45 10.05 -19.29
CA LEU A 166 20.70 9.34 -18.27
C LEU A 166 21.67 8.41 -17.54
N THR A 167 21.95 8.71 -16.30
CA THR A 167 22.98 8.06 -15.47
C THR A 167 22.38 7.67 -14.13
N ILE A 168 23.09 6.85 -13.35
CA ILE A 168 22.74 6.58 -11.94
C ILE A 168 23.71 7.34 -11.05
N ALA A 169 23.17 8.13 -10.15
CA ALA A 169 23.91 8.95 -9.20
C ALA A 169 23.64 8.52 -7.76
N TYR A 170 24.51 8.97 -6.86
CA TYR A 170 24.56 8.53 -5.47
C TYR A 170 24.68 9.72 -4.51
N ARG A 171 24.02 9.61 -3.36
CA ARG A 171 24.24 10.50 -2.19
C ARG A 171 24.28 9.66 -0.92
N GLU A 172 24.86 10.21 0.12
CA GLU A 172 24.93 9.58 1.43
C GLU A 172 24.60 10.54 2.57
N SER A 173 24.17 9.96 3.70
CA SER A 173 23.82 10.69 4.91
C SER A 173 24.16 9.87 6.15
N LYS A 174 24.45 10.55 7.28
CA LYS A 174 24.63 9.90 8.58
C LYS A 174 23.34 9.80 9.39
N ASP A 175 22.33 10.59 9.06
CA ASP A 175 21.09 10.72 9.82
C ASP A 175 19.81 10.50 8.96
N GLY A 176 19.96 10.36 7.63
CA GLY A 176 18.84 10.28 6.70
C GLY A 176 18.18 11.64 6.40
N ILE A 177 18.72 12.73 6.96
CA ILE A 177 18.18 14.10 6.82
C ILE A 177 19.15 14.98 6.03
N HIS A 178 20.41 14.99 6.42
CA HIS A 178 21.44 15.80 5.80
C HIS A 178 22.24 14.97 4.80
N TRP A 179 22.00 15.20 3.51
CA TRP A 179 22.58 14.42 2.42
C TRP A 179 23.74 15.11 1.75
N THR A 180 24.85 14.41 1.60
CA THR A 180 26.04 14.86 0.88
C THR A 180 26.09 14.23 -0.52
N ARG A 181 26.76 14.92 -1.42
CA ARG A 181 27.04 14.52 -2.80
C ARG A 181 28.57 14.33 -2.94
N PRO A 182 29.08 13.11 -2.69
CA PRO A 182 30.53 12.87 -2.72
C PRO A 182 31.07 12.90 -4.16
N GLU A 183 32.30 13.33 -4.33
CA GLU A 183 33.04 13.18 -5.59
C GLU A 183 33.64 11.77 -5.63
N LEU A 184 33.06 10.90 -6.46
CA LEU A 184 33.44 9.47 -6.50
C LEU A 184 34.56 9.17 -7.51
N GLY A 185 34.72 10.00 -8.53
CA GLY A 185 35.76 9.81 -9.55
C GLY A 185 35.54 8.63 -10.49
N LEU A 186 34.35 8.02 -10.52
CA LEU A 186 34.07 6.80 -11.27
C LEU A 186 33.76 7.07 -12.74
N CYS A 187 32.82 7.94 -13.01
CA CYS A 187 32.33 8.22 -14.36
C CYS A 187 32.72 9.64 -14.80
N GLU A 188 32.94 9.82 -16.09
CA GLU A 188 33.22 11.13 -16.66
C GLU A 188 31.94 11.81 -17.15
N PHE A 189 31.78 13.08 -16.80
CA PHE A 189 30.74 13.95 -17.32
C PHE A 189 31.33 15.27 -17.79
N ASN A 190 31.20 15.60 -19.09
CA ASN A 190 31.72 16.83 -19.69
C ASN A 190 33.23 17.08 -19.41
N GLY A 191 34.05 16.03 -19.46
CA GLY A 191 35.50 16.13 -19.26
C GLY A 191 35.93 16.14 -17.79
N SER A 192 35.04 15.95 -16.85
CA SER A 192 35.35 15.91 -15.39
C SER A 192 34.81 14.66 -14.72
N LYS A 193 35.57 14.12 -13.79
CA LYS A 193 35.12 13.05 -12.87
C LYS A 193 34.74 13.57 -11.46
N ALA A 194 34.74 14.87 -11.26
CA ALA A 194 34.30 15.49 -10.01
C ALA A 194 32.76 15.47 -9.92
N ASN A 195 32.20 14.28 -9.77
CA ASN A 195 30.77 14.02 -9.68
C ASN A 195 30.46 12.77 -8.83
N ASN A 196 29.19 12.54 -8.59
CA ASN A 196 28.66 11.41 -7.81
C ASN A 196 27.97 10.34 -8.68
N ILE A 197 28.31 10.24 -9.96
CA ILE A 197 27.75 9.23 -10.87
C ILE A 197 28.43 7.89 -10.57
N ILE A 198 27.63 6.85 -10.36
CA ILE A 198 28.11 5.47 -10.10
C ILE A 198 28.01 4.57 -11.34
N LEU A 199 27.07 4.88 -12.25
CA LEU A 199 26.92 4.18 -13.54
C LEU A 199 26.50 5.19 -14.61
N ASP A 200 27.22 5.22 -15.72
CA ASP A 200 26.87 6.02 -16.91
C ASP A 200 26.24 5.16 -18.01
N LYS A 201 26.44 3.84 -17.96
CA LYS A 201 25.88 2.85 -18.89
C LYS A 201 25.56 1.55 -18.18
N MET A 202 24.55 0.85 -18.70
CA MET A 202 24.29 -0.53 -18.35
C MET A 202 25.35 -1.46 -18.95
N ALA A 203 25.38 -2.72 -18.53
CA ALA A 203 26.37 -3.70 -19.01
C ALA A 203 26.37 -3.93 -20.51
N ASP A 204 25.26 -3.68 -21.21
CA ASP A 204 25.13 -3.75 -22.67
C ASP A 204 25.43 -2.42 -23.38
N GLY A 205 25.92 -1.43 -22.67
CA GLY A 205 26.26 -0.10 -23.19
C GLY A 205 25.07 0.84 -23.39
N THR A 206 23.85 0.45 -23.01
CA THR A 206 22.67 1.35 -23.04
C THR A 206 22.69 2.36 -21.91
N SER A 207 21.94 3.47 -22.06
CA SER A 207 21.76 4.46 -20.99
C SER A 207 21.05 3.84 -19.78
N CYS A 208 21.48 4.19 -18.58
CA CYS A 208 20.87 3.74 -17.33
C CYS A 208 19.51 4.37 -17.12
N HIS A 209 18.44 3.57 -17.00
CA HIS A 209 17.11 4.11 -16.73
C HIS A 209 16.59 3.75 -15.34
N ASP A 210 16.73 2.50 -14.95
CA ASP A 210 16.33 1.97 -13.66
C ASP A 210 17.52 1.32 -12.96
N PHE A 211 17.65 1.55 -11.69
CA PHE A 211 18.66 0.89 -10.86
C PHE A 211 18.17 0.85 -9.41
N SER A 212 17.90 -0.33 -8.89
CA SER A 212 17.24 -0.53 -7.61
C SER A 212 18.10 -1.38 -6.65
N PRO A 213 19.06 -0.75 -5.95
CA PRO A 213 19.92 -1.43 -4.98
C PRO A 213 19.22 -1.85 -3.70
N PHE A 214 19.69 -2.95 -3.12
CA PHE A 214 19.30 -3.40 -1.78
C PHE A 214 20.48 -4.07 -1.06
N LEU A 215 20.44 -4.06 0.28
CA LEU A 215 21.28 -4.91 1.11
C LEU A 215 20.74 -6.33 1.06
N ASP A 216 21.61 -7.28 0.68
CA ASP A 216 21.19 -8.67 0.57
C ASP A 216 21.16 -9.34 1.94
N ALA A 217 19.95 -9.67 2.38
CA ALA A 217 19.70 -10.38 3.65
C ALA A 217 19.76 -11.91 3.50
N ASN A 218 20.19 -12.44 2.34
CA ASN A 218 20.41 -13.87 2.18
C ASN A 218 21.53 -14.33 3.13
N PRO A 219 21.30 -15.31 4.02
CA PRO A 219 22.32 -15.80 4.95
C PRO A 219 23.58 -16.35 4.27
N GLN A 220 23.50 -16.70 2.99
CA GLN A 220 24.58 -17.26 2.20
C GLN A 220 25.29 -16.24 1.31
N VAL A 221 24.92 -14.95 1.42
CA VAL A 221 25.50 -13.90 0.59
C VAL A 221 27.01 -13.79 0.83
N GLN A 222 27.76 -13.71 -0.26
CA GLN A 222 29.21 -13.48 -0.19
C GLN A 222 29.51 -11.99 0.03
N PRO A 223 30.62 -11.63 0.68
CA PRO A 223 30.97 -10.23 0.94
C PRO A 223 31.03 -9.35 -0.31
N GLU A 224 31.46 -9.90 -1.44
CA GLU A 224 31.55 -9.22 -2.74
C GLU A 224 30.18 -8.87 -3.34
N ALA A 225 29.12 -9.54 -2.87
CA ALA A 225 27.74 -9.38 -3.31
C ALA A 225 26.83 -8.86 -2.19
N ARG A 226 27.40 -8.25 -1.17
CA ARG A 226 26.68 -7.71 -0.01
C ARG A 226 25.53 -6.78 -0.41
N TYR A 227 25.75 -6.00 -1.46
CA TYR A 227 24.68 -5.27 -2.15
C TYR A 227 24.37 -5.95 -3.46
N LYS A 228 23.12 -6.00 -3.80
CA LYS A 228 22.63 -6.38 -5.13
C LYS A 228 21.72 -5.31 -5.69
N ALA A 229 21.59 -5.30 -7.00
CA ALA A 229 20.64 -4.42 -7.68
C ALA A 229 20.09 -5.09 -8.93
N THR A 230 18.84 -4.80 -9.24
CA THR A 230 18.33 -4.92 -10.60
C THR A 230 18.47 -3.59 -11.30
N GLY A 231 18.83 -3.64 -12.59
CA GLY A 231 18.95 -2.45 -13.43
C GLY A 231 18.44 -2.69 -14.84
N ALA A 232 17.92 -1.67 -15.48
CA ALA A 232 17.44 -1.74 -16.86
C ALA A 232 17.81 -0.49 -17.64
N GLY A 233 18.12 -0.68 -18.93
CA GLY A 233 18.39 0.41 -19.86
C GLY A 233 17.11 1.07 -20.37
N PHE A 234 17.24 2.26 -20.96
CA PHE A 234 16.13 3.04 -21.49
C PHE A 234 15.42 2.39 -22.69
N GLN A 235 16.04 1.45 -23.37
CA GLN A 235 15.46 0.83 -24.56
C GLN A 235 14.50 -0.30 -24.20
N THR A 236 13.34 -0.31 -24.84
CA THR A 236 12.32 -1.35 -24.66
C THR A 236 12.83 -2.73 -25.11
N GLY A 237 12.48 -3.79 -24.36
CA GLY A 237 12.71 -5.18 -24.76
C GLY A 237 14.08 -5.76 -24.43
N ARG A 238 14.98 -5.04 -23.75
CA ARG A 238 16.33 -5.54 -23.44
C ARG A 238 16.48 -6.31 -22.15
N GLY A 239 15.48 -6.28 -21.25
CA GLY A 239 15.49 -7.06 -20.02
C GLY A 239 16.15 -6.35 -18.82
N VAL A 240 16.14 -7.05 -17.69
CA VAL A 240 16.70 -6.62 -16.41
C VAL A 240 18.06 -7.28 -16.23
N TRP A 241 19.03 -6.48 -15.83
CA TRP A 241 20.38 -6.90 -15.45
C TRP A 241 20.47 -7.11 -13.95
N ALA A 242 21.25 -8.08 -13.50
CA ALA A 242 21.64 -8.28 -12.13
C ALA A 242 23.03 -7.69 -11.87
N TYR A 243 23.16 -6.92 -10.81
CA TYR A 243 24.41 -6.31 -10.36
C TYR A 243 24.71 -6.69 -8.93
N GLN A 244 26.00 -6.69 -8.57
CA GLN A 244 26.49 -6.86 -7.21
C GLN A 244 27.56 -5.82 -6.87
N SER A 245 27.69 -5.54 -5.58
CA SER A 245 28.71 -4.64 -5.04
C SER A 245 29.07 -5.04 -3.60
N PRO A 246 30.34 -4.90 -3.18
CA PRO A 246 30.75 -5.09 -1.79
C PRO A 246 30.42 -3.87 -0.92
N ASP A 247 30.35 -2.67 -1.49
CA ASP A 247 30.31 -1.39 -0.79
C ASP A 247 29.13 -0.47 -1.19
N GLY A 248 28.32 -0.89 -2.18
CA GLY A 248 27.19 -0.10 -2.67
C GLY A 248 27.58 1.05 -3.61
N ILE A 249 28.87 1.18 -3.96
CA ILE A 249 29.42 2.24 -4.83
C ILE A 249 30.04 1.63 -6.10
N HIS A 250 30.85 0.59 -5.96
CA HIS A 250 31.51 -0.09 -7.08
C HIS A 250 30.67 -1.29 -7.53
N TRP A 251 30.00 -1.14 -8.65
CA TRP A 251 29.07 -2.14 -9.17
C TRP A 251 29.61 -2.90 -10.35
N LYS A 252 29.34 -4.20 -10.40
CA LYS A 252 29.64 -5.05 -11.55
C LYS A 252 28.44 -5.94 -11.90
N PRO A 253 28.20 -6.25 -13.18
CA PRO A 253 27.19 -7.20 -13.58
C PRO A 253 27.49 -8.60 -13.03
N MET A 254 26.45 -9.37 -12.73
CA MET A 254 26.55 -10.75 -12.27
C MET A 254 26.43 -11.77 -13.41
N ALA A 255 26.04 -11.32 -14.60
CA ALA A 255 25.88 -12.15 -15.79
C ALA A 255 26.23 -11.35 -17.05
N ASP A 256 26.56 -12.05 -18.14
CA ASP A 256 26.90 -11.44 -19.43
C ASP A 256 25.66 -11.10 -20.28
N GLN A 257 24.48 -11.41 -19.80
CA GLN A 257 23.19 -11.17 -20.45
C GLN A 257 22.15 -10.71 -19.42
N PRO A 258 21.05 -10.05 -19.85
CA PRO A 258 19.93 -9.79 -18.97
C PRO A 258 19.39 -11.07 -18.35
N VAL A 259 19.17 -11.04 -17.04
CA VAL A 259 18.72 -12.20 -16.27
C VAL A 259 17.22 -12.44 -16.37
N PHE A 260 16.45 -11.42 -16.83
CA PHE A 260 15.01 -11.52 -17.01
C PHE A 260 14.52 -10.55 -18.10
N ASN A 261 13.63 -11.01 -19.00
CA ASN A 261 13.21 -10.23 -20.18
C ASN A 261 11.68 -10.18 -20.41
N LYS A 262 10.86 -10.58 -19.41
CA LYS A 262 9.40 -10.60 -19.55
C LYS A 262 8.76 -9.39 -18.86
N GLY A 263 8.96 -8.19 -19.40
CA GLY A 263 8.39 -7.00 -18.75
C GLY A 263 8.51 -5.73 -19.55
N ALA A 264 8.03 -4.64 -18.95
CA ALA A 264 8.14 -3.27 -19.44
C ALA A 264 9.06 -2.47 -18.49
N PHE A 265 10.36 -2.62 -18.68
CA PHE A 265 11.37 -2.26 -17.69
C PHE A 265 11.79 -0.78 -17.72
N ASP A 266 11.10 0.09 -18.46
CA ASP A 266 11.27 1.54 -18.39
C ASP A 266 10.54 2.16 -17.17
N SER A 267 10.72 1.53 -16.01
CA SER A 267 10.18 1.95 -14.72
C SER A 267 11.04 1.38 -13.60
N GLN A 268 10.88 1.83 -12.37
CA GLN A 268 11.59 1.24 -11.25
C GLN A 268 11.07 -0.17 -10.97
N ASN A 269 11.97 -1.17 -11.16
CA ASN A 269 11.71 -2.58 -10.92
C ASN A 269 12.48 -2.98 -9.66
N VAL A 270 11.77 -3.43 -8.63
CA VAL A 270 12.35 -3.61 -7.30
C VAL A 270 12.55 -5.07 -6.97
N SER A 271 13.72 -5.41 -6.43
CA SER A 271 14.05 -6.78 -6.04
C SER A 271 14.74 -6.85 -4.67
N PHE A 272 14.50 -7.91 -3.94
CA PHE A 272 15.06 -8.14 -2.62
C PHE A 272 15.06 -9.62 -2.25
N TRP A 273 15.81 -9.99 -1.21
CA TRP A 273 15.69 -11.31 -0.57
C TRP A 273 14.53 -11.32 0.41
N SER A 274 13.57 -12.22 0.24
CA SER A 274 12.48 -12.46 1.20
C SER A 274 12.93 -13.48 2.25
N PRO A 275 13.09 -13.10 3.52
CA PRO A 275 13.49 -14.04 4.57
C PRO A 275 12.40 -15.08 4.85
N LEU A 276 11.13 -14.73 4.63
CA LEU A 276 9.99 -15.64 4.81
C LEU A 276 9.97 -16.74 3.73
N GLU A 277 10.11 -16.33 2.46
CA GLU A 277 10.06 -17.25 1.33
C GLU A 277 11.41 -17.93 1.06
N ARG A 278 12.51 -17.36 1.61
CA ARG A 278 13.90 -17.78 1.36
C ARG A 278 14.23 -17.77 -0.13
N LYS A 279 13.78 -16.72 -0.82
CA LYS A 279 13.97 -16.47 -2.25
C LYS A 279 14.21 -14.99 -2.51
N TYR A 280 14.84 -14.70 -3.63
CA TYR A 280 14.80 -13.36 -4.21
C TYR A 280 13.44 -13.15 -4.86
N VAL A 281 12.88 -11.97 -4.68
CA VAL A 281 11.60 -11.55 -5.24
C VAL A 281 11.86 -10.34 -6.12
N LEU A 282 11.24 -10.29 -7.30
CA LEU A 282 11.26 -9.17 -8.22
C LEU A 282 9.82 -8.75 -8.50
N TYR A 283 9.50 -7.47 -8.25
CA TYR A 283 8.28 -6.84 -8.73
C TYR A 283 8.60 -5.95 -9.90
N TYR A 284 7.91 -6.15 -11.02
CA TYR A 284 8.19 -5.48 -12.27
C TYR A 284 6.92 -5.09 -13.01
N ARG A 285 7.03 -4.06 -13.83
CA ARG A 285 5.89 -3.54 -14.60
C ARG A 285 5.63 -4.36 -15.85
N ILE A 286 4.34 -4.57 -16.12
CA ILE A 286 3.81 -5.01 -17.41
C ILE A 286 2.69 -4.09 -17.86
N PHE A 287 2.16 -4.33 -19.07
CA PHE A 287 0.94 -3.73 -19.57
C PHE A 287 -0.11 -4.79 -19.84
N SER A 288 -1.39 -4.43 -19.68
CA SER A 288 -2.52 -5.35 -19.90
C SER A 288 -2.71 -5.76 -21.37
N LYS A 289 -2.01 -5.09 -22.29
CA LYS A 289 -1.99 -5.37 -23.73
C LYS A 289 -0.54 -5.35 -24.25
N PRO A 290 -0.22 -6.09 -25.33
CA PRO A 290 1.13 -6.10 -25.90
C PRO A 290 1.61 -4.71 -26.36
N GLY A 291 2.93 -4.51 -26.39
CA GLY A 291 3.55 -3.33 -26.96
C GLY A 291 3.39 -2.05 -26.14
N TYR A 292 3.45 -2.12 -24.83
CA TYR A 292 3.30 -0.96 -23.92
C TYR A 292 1.92 -0.29 -23.97
N ASN A 293 0.89 -1.06 -24.27
CA ASN A 293 -0.48 -0.59 -24.40
C ASN A 293 -1.37 -1.05 -23.24
N GLY A 294 -2.43 -0.29 -23.00
CA GLY A 294 -3.42 -0.60 -21.96
C GLY A 294 -3.01 -0.09 -20.58
N THR A 295 -3.45 -0.80 -19.54
CA THR A 295 -3.22 -0.44 -18.14
C THR A 295 -1.86 -0.97 -17.67
N ARG A 296 -1.09 -0.16 -16.95
CA ARG A 296 0.12 -0.61 -16.24
C ARG A 296 -0.28 -1.48 -15.07
N LEU A 297 0.30 -2.67 -15.03
CA LEU A 297 0.10 -3.68 -13.99
C LEU A 297 1.45 -4.05 -13.38
N VAL A 298 1.42 -4.77 -12.28
CA VAL A 298 2.61 -5.26 -11.59
C VAL A 298 2.61 -6.78 -11.65
N ASN A 299 3.71 -7.35 -12.13
CA ASN A 299 4.00 -8.79 -12.08
C ASN A 299 5.03 -9.08 -10.99
N ARG A 300 5.09 -10.34 -10.64
CA ARG A 300 6.05 -10.90 -9.68
C ARG A 300 6.85 -12.02 -10.32
N ALA A 301 8.14 -12.07 -10.01
CA ALA A 301 9.00 -13.21 -10.30
C ALA A 301 9.84 -13.55 -9.07
N VAL A 302 10.31 -14.80 -9.00
CA VAL A 302 11.16 -15.30 -7.91
C VAL A 302 12.39 -16.00 -8.44
N SER A 303 13.46 -16.01 -7.62
CA SER A 303 14.73 -16.67 -7.94
C SER A 303 15.38 -17.24 -6.67
N ASP A 304 16.09 -18.34 -6.81
CA ASP A 304 16.90 -18.90 -5.72
C ASP A 304 18.32 -18.29 -5.70
N ASP A 305 18.81 -17.77 -6.84
CA ASP A 305 20.21 -17.35 -7.03
C ASP A 305 20.38 -15.91 -7.57
N PHE A 306 19.28 -15.17 -7.77
CA PHE A 306 19.25 -13.83 -8.35
C PHE A 306 19.56 -13.76 -9.86
N ILE A 307 19.79 -14.91 -10.49
CA ILE A 307 20.12 -15.03 -11.93
C ILE A 307 18.98 -15.70 -12.70
N HIS A 308 18.49 -16.83 -12.19
CA HIS A 308 17.44 -17.61 -12.85
C HIS A 308 16.08 -17.29 -12.22
N TRP A 309 15.24 -16.60 -12.98
CA TRP A 309 13.95 -16.09 -12.50
C TRP A 309 12.78 -16.87 -13.06
N THR A 310 11.85 -17.21 -12.19
CA THR A 310 10.55 -17.79 -12.52
C THR A 310 9.47 -16.72 -12.41
N ASP A 311 8.76 -16.47 -13.52
CA ASP A 311 7.62 -15.55 -13.57
C ASP A 311 6.41 -16.18 -12.85
N GLU A 312 5.86 -15.49 -11.88
CA GLU A 312 4.69 -15.93 -11.11
C GLU A 312 3.39 -15.22 -11.54
N GLY A 313 3.49 -14.30 -12.51
CA GLY A 313 2.34 -13.60 -13.08
C GLY A 313 1.96 -12.31 -12.36
N THR A 314 0.77 -11.84 -12.69
CA THR A 314 0.24 -10.53 -12.26
C THR A 314 -0.28 -10.60 -10.83
N LEU A 315 -0.02 -9.55 -10.05
CA LEU A 315 -0.58 -9.38 -8.71
C LEU A 315 -2.10 -9.34 -8.76
N ALA A 316 -2.73 -10.02 -7.81
CA ALA A 316 -4.19 -10.05 -7.68
C ALA A 316 -4.67 -9.02 -6.66
N PHE A 317 -5.83 -8.42 -6.96
CA PHE A 317 -6.54 -7.49 -6.09
C PHE A 317 -8.02 -7.87 -6.07
N PRO A 318 -8.77 -7.58 -4.98
CA PRO A 318 -10.23 -7.67 -4.97
C PRO A 318 -10.84 -6.76 -6.05
N GLU A 319 -12.08 -7.04 -6.42
CA GLU A 319 -12.83 -6.23 -7.39
C GLU A 319 -12.89 -4.76 -6.95
N GLY A 320 -12.53 -3.85 -7.83
CA GLY A 320 -12.50 -2.41 -7.58
C GLY A 320 -11.19 -1.89 -6.94
N GLU A 321 -10.31 -2.78 -6.51
CA GLU A 321 -8.98 -2.43 -5.97
C GLU A 321 -7.88 -2.60 -7.04
N GLY A 322 -6.69 -2.09 -6.75
CA GLY A 322 -5.51 -2.21 -7.63
C GLY A 322 -5.51 -1.25 -8.83
N PRO A 323 -4.61 -1.48 -9.80
CA PRO A 323 -4.44 -0.58 -10.94
C PRO A 323 -5.67 -0.60 -11.86
N GLN A 324 -6.19 0.60 -12.16
CA GLN A 324 -7.34 0.84 -13.03
C GLN A 324 -6.90 1.59 -14.31
N PRO A 325 -7.64 1.54 -15.42
CA PRO A 325 -7.29 2.26 -16.64
C PRO A 325 -7.04 3.77 -16.44
N MET A 326 -7.81 4.40 -15.56
CA MET A 326 -7.71 5.84 -15.23
C MET A 326 -6.77 6.14 -14.06
N ALA A 327 -6.29 5.12 -13.34
CA ALA A 327 -5.47 5.25 -12.13
C ALA A 327 -4.49 4.06 -12.07
N GLN A 328 -3.45 4.11 -12.92
CA GLN A 328 -2.53 3.00 -13.14
C GLN A 328 -1.39 3.04 -12.11
N PHE A 329 -0.77 1.90 -11.82
CA PHE A 329 0.44 1.84 -11.00
C PHE A 329 1.68 2.04 -11.88
N TYR A 330 2.38 3.16 -11.68
CA TYR A 330 3.58 3.46 -12.47
C TYR A 330 4.80 2.71 -11.95
N VAL A 331 5.03 2.76 -10.64
CA VAL A 331 6.00 1.99 -9.87
C VAL A 331 5.28 1.31 -8.72
N SER A 332 5.83 0.23 -8.16
CA SER A 332 5.14 -0.56 -7.14
C SER A 332 5.64 -0.29 -5.72
N GLN A 333 6.93 -0.04 -5.56
CA GLN A 333 7.63 0.23 -4.30
C GLN A 333 7.30 -0.80 -3.21
N ILE A 334 7.18 -2.08 -3.61
CA ILE A 334 6.82 -3.19 -2.72
C ILE A 334 8.07 -3.74 -2.05
N LYS A 335 7.97 -4.00 -0.74
CA LYS A 335 8.94 -4.75 0.05
C LYS A 335 8.25 -5.37 1.26
N PHE A 336 8.85 -6.39 1.87
CA PHE A 336 8.43 -6.80 3.21
C PHE A 336 8.80 -5.71 4.24
N TYR A 337 8.02 -5.63 5.31
CA TYR A 337 8.32 -4.71 6.40
C TYR A 337 9.34 -5.35 7.37
N GLU A 338 10.48 -4.71 7.57
CA GLU A 338 11.62 -5.27 8.33
C GLU A 338 11.24 -5.72 9.75
N ARG A 339 10.33 -4.99 10.41
CA ARG A 339 9.87 -5.31 11.78
C ARG A 339 8.79 -6.41 11.82
N ALA A 340 8.17 -6.70 10.68
CA ALA A 340 7.17 -7.74 10.48
C ALA A 340 7.33 -8.39 9.10
N PRO A 341 8.36 -9.23 8.88
CA PRO A 341 8.74 -9.71 7.55
C PRO A 341 7.70 -10.59 6.83
N HIS A 342 6.65 -10.99 7.52
CA HIS A 342 5.50 -11.69 6.96
C HIS A 342 4.45 -10.74 6.31
N LEU A 343 4.69 -9.43 6.36
CA LEU A 343 3.85 -8.41 5.73
C LEU A 343 4.61 -7.74 4.59
N TYR A 344 4.04 -7.79 3.40
CA TYR A 344 4.48 -7.00 2.26
C TYR A 344 3.71 -5.69 2.25
N LEU A 345 4.44 -4.59 2.19
CA LEU A 345 3.90 -3.24 2.07
C LEU A 345 4.34 -2.67 0.73
N GLY A 346 3.45 -1.96 0.06
CA GLY A 346 3.77 -1.28 -1.19
C GLY A 346 3.20 0.13 -1.21
N PHE A 347 3.91 1.01 -1.91
CA PHE A 347 3.55 2.42 -2.06
C PHE A 347 3.52 2.81 -3.55
N PRO A 348 2.62 2.20 -4.35
CA PRO A 348 2.56 2.49 -5.77
C PRO A 348 2.33 3.97 -6.05
N ALA A 349 3.13 4.52 -6.97
CA ALA A 349 2.81 5.81 -7.56
C ALA A 349 1.66 5.62 -8.55
N ARG A 350 0.53 6.29 -8.26
CA ARG A 350 -0.66 6.21 -9.08
C ARG A 350 -0.59 7.27 -10.18
N TYR A 351 -0.59 6.80 -11.42
CA TYR A 351 -0.59 7.60 -12.64
C TYR A 351 -2.01 7.90 -13.06
N VAL A 352 -2.40 9.17 -13.03
CA VAL A 352 -3.76 9.62 -13.34
C VAL A 352 -3.74 10.61 -14.48
N ASP A 353 -4.42 10.30 -15.58
CA ASP A 353 -4.56 11.19 -16.74
C ASP A 353 -6.03 11.60 -16.89
N HIS A 354 -6.33 12.81 -16.50
CA HIS A 354 -7.66 13.42 -16.70
C HIS A 354 -7.84 14.04 -18.09
N GLY A 355 -6.78 14.05 -18.90
CA GLY A 355 -6.76 14.77 -20.16
C GLY A 355 -6.87 16.29 -19.98
N LEU A 356 -7.25 16.97 -21.04
CA LEU A 356 -7.51 18.42 -21.01
C LEU A 356 -8.95 18.68 -20.53
N THR A 357 -9.06 19.20 -19.32
CA THR A 357 -10.33 19.63 -18.69
C THR A 357 -10.27 21.11 -18.33
N ALA A 358 -11.37 21.70 -17.89
CA ALA A 358 -11.38 23.08 -17.39
C ALA A 358 -10.45 23.30 -16.18
N SER A 359 -10.14 22.25 -15.41
CA SER A 359 -9.22 22.31 -14.27
C SER A 359 -7.75 22.20 -14.66
N THR A 360 -7.42 21.64 -15.83
CA THR A 360 -6.04 21.39 -16.23
C THR A 360 -5.19 22.67 -16.35
N PRO A 361 -5.69 23.78 -16.95
CA PRO A 361 -4.96 25.04 -16.99
C PRO A 361 -4.79 25.71 -15.62
N LEU A 362 -5.52 25.27 -14.60
CA LEU A 362 -5.39 25.78 -13.23
C LEU A 362 -4.28 25.06 -12.44
N LEU A 363 -3.68 24.02 -13.01
CA LEU A 363 -2.53 23.33 -12.40
C LEU A 363 -1.30 24.24 -12.42
N PRO A 364 -0.35 24.05 -11.48
CA PRO A 364 0.87 24.87 -11.45
C PRO A 364 1.67 24.79 -12.75
N GLU A 365 2.35 25.88 -13.09
CA GLU A 365 3.28 25.98 -14.21
C GLU A 365 2.63 25.62 -15.59
N TRP A 366 1.40 26.08 -15.84
CA TRP A 366 0.64 25.73 -17.05
C TRP A 366 1.44 25.96 -18.34
N ASN A 367 2.08 27.12 -18.48
CA ASN A 367 2.87 27.45 -19.68
C ASN A 367 3.99 26.42 -19.95
N LEU A 368 4.57 25.90 -18.90
CA LEU A 368 5.60 24.88 -18.98
C LEU A 368 5.01 23.51 -19.34
N ARG A 369 3.84 23.18 -18.77
CA ARG A 369 3.10 21.94 -19.11
C ARG A 369 2.65 21.91 -20.56
N GLU A 370 2.15 23.03 -21.06
CA GLU A 370 1.74 23.17 -22.46
C GLU A 370 2.91 22.92 -23.41
N LYS A 371 4.07 23.52 -23.13
CA LYS A 371 5.29 23.28 -23.92
C LYS A 371 5.73 21.82 -23.87
N ARG A 372 5.71 21.19 -22.71
CA ARG A 372 6.06 19.75 -22.56
C ARG A 372 5.06 18.83 -23.26
N SER A 373 3.81 19.23 -23.35
CA SER A 373 2.79 18.47 -24.10
C SER A 373 3.13 18.31 -25.58
N THR A 374 3.98 19.18 -26.14
CA THR A 374 4.46 19.05 -27.53
C THR A 374 5.37 17.84 -27.71
N VAL A 375 6.07 17.40 -26.68
CA VAL A 375 6.90 16.18 -26.69
C VAL A 375 6.04 14.94 -26.44
N SER A 376 5.17 15.01 -25.44
CA SER A 376 4.18 13.97 -25.14
C SER A 376 3.00 14.58 -24.40
N PRO A 377 1.75 14.36 -24.85
CA PRO A 377 0.54 14.92 -24.20
C PRO A 377 0.51 14.69 -22.68
N ARG A 378 0.91 13.49 -22.23
CA ARG A 378 0.96 13.11 -20.81
C ARG A 378 1.80 14.05 -19.93
N TYR A 379 2.81 14.70 -20.50
CA TYR A 379 3.67 15.60 -19.73
C TYR A 379 2.97 16.91 -19.30
N GLY A 380 1.83 17.22 -19.89
CA GLY A 380 1.00 18.35 -19.48
C GLY A 380 -0.20 17.96 -18.62
N THR A 381 -0.80 16.78 -18.89
CA THR A 381 -2.10 16.41 -18.34
C THR A 381 -2.01 15.46 -17.13
N VAL A 382 -0.98 14.62 -17.07
CA VAL A 382 -0.84 13.63 -16.01
C VAL A 382 -0.43 14.25 -14.69
N ILE A 383 -1.04 13.75 -13.63
CA ILE A 383 -0.68 14.01 -12.24
C ILE A 383 -0.44 12.68 -11.53
N THR A 384 0.34 12.71 -10.46
CA THR A 384 0.67 11.52 -9.69
C THR A 384 0.52 11.75 -8.19
N ASP A 385 0.09 10.69 -7.50
CA ASP A 385 0.02 10.58 -6.05
C ASP A 385 0.45 9.15 -5.65
N SER A 386 0.44 8.80 -4.36
CA SER A 386 0.75 7.44 -3.93
C SER A 386 -0.37 6.82 -3.12
N VAL A 387 -0.61 5.53 -3.34
CA VAL A 387 -1.54 4.69 -2.57
C VAL A 387 -0.77 3.70 -1.70
N TYR A 388 -1.47 3.07 -0.76
CA TYR A 388 -0.93 2.06 0.12
C TYR A 388 -1.55 0.70 -0.20
N ILE A 389 -0.71 -0.31 -0.35
CA ILE A 389 -1.12 -1.69 -0.59
C ILE A 389 -0.43 -2.63 0.38
N THR A 390 -1.11 -3.70 0.77
CA THR A 390 -0.59 -4.72 1.70
C THR A 390 -0.86 -6.12 1.20
N SER A 391 0.02 -7.06 1.57
CA SER A 391 -0.15 -8.47 1.29
C SER A 391 0.55 -9.33 2.35
N ARG A 392 0.08 -10.57 2.52
CA ARG A 392 0.70 -11.56 3.41
C ARG A 392 1.44 -12.66 2.65
N ASP A 393 1.23 -12.77 1.35
CA ASP A 393 1.84 -13.77 0.48
C ASP A 393 2.65 -13.17 -0.67
N GLY A 394 2.67 -11.82 -0.76
CA GLY A 394 3.37 -11.10 -1.82
C GLY A 394 2.73 -11.22 -3.21
N LYS A 395 1.53 -11.79 -3.33
CA LYS A 395 0.80 -12.02 -4.60
C LYS A 395 -0.61 -11.46 -4.58
N ASN A 396 -1.32 -11.66 -3.48
CA ASN A 396 -2.68 -11.16 -3.27
C ASN A 396 -2.61 -9.91 -2.41
N PHE A 397 -2.89 -8.76 -3.00
CA PHE A 397 -2.80 -7.47 -2.34
C PHE A 397 -4.17 -6.87 -2.07
N ARG A 398 -4.26 -6.09 -1.00
CA ARG A 398 -5.37 -5.19 -0.69
C ARG A 398 -4.89 -3.76 -0.87
N GLN A 399 -5.70 -2.92 -1.47
CA GLN A 399 -5.45 -1.48 -1.56
C GLN A 399 -6.26 -0.75 -0.50
N SER A 400 -5.62 0.19 0.19
CA SER A 400 -6.35 1.12 1.05
C SER A 400 -7.35 1.97 0.26
N ASN A 401 -8.50 2.24 0.87
CA ASN A 401 -9.49 3.16 0.31
C ASN A 401 -9.03 4.63 0.34
N ASP A 402 -8.06 4.95 1.19
CA ASP A 402 -7.50 6.29 1.31
C ASP A 402 -6.19 6.42 0.53
N VAL A 403 -5.96 7.60 -0.03
CA VAL A 403 -4.69 7.98 -0.67
C VAL A 403 -3.63 8.13 0.41
N PHE A 404 -2.49 7.48 0.22
CA PHE A 404 -1.40 7.50 1.21
C PHE A 404 -0.64 8.84 1.21
N LEU A 405 -0.24 9.31 0.02
CA LEU A 405 0.42 10.60 -0.15
C LEU A 405 -0.28 11.43 -1.21
N ARG A 406 -0.88 12.55 -0.79
CA ARG A 406 -1.57 13.51 -1.67
C ARG A 406 -0.61 14.59 -2.14
N PRO A 407 -0.83 15.18 -3.34
CA PRO A 407 -0.03 16.33 -3.81
C PRO A 407 -0.11 17.56 -2.89
N GLY A 408 -1.14 17.70 -2.06
CA GLY A 408 -1.33 18.83 -1.16
C GLY A 408 -1.82 20.10 -1.86
N LEU A 409 -1.70 21.25 -1.17
CA LEU A 409 -2.05 22.55 -1.73
C LEU A 409 -1.17 22.85 -2.95
N ARG A 410 -1.76 23.47 -3.98
CA ARG A 410 -1.05 23.78 -5.22
C ARG A 410 0.06 24.81 -4.98
N THR A 411 1.26 24.41 -5.33
CA THR A 411 2.46 25.25 -5.38
C THR A 411 3.15 25.04 -6.74
N ARG A 412 4.17 25.80 -7.06
CA ARG A 412 4.97 25.56 -8.29
C ARG A 412 5.71 24.20 -8.28
N HIS A 413 5.77 23.52 -7.13
CA HIS A 413 6.60 22.33 -6.90
C HIS A 413 5.81 21.02 -6.81
N ASN A 414 4.51 21.03 -7.10
CA ASN A 414 3.68 19.83 -7.00
C ASN A 414 2.62 19.76 -8.11
N TRP A 415 1.85 18.69 -8.12
CA TRP A 415 0.83 18.39 -9.12
C TRP A 415 1.39 18.09 -10.51
N SER A 416 2.66 17.70 -10.65
CA SER A 416 3.27 17.31 -11.91
C SER A 416 3.34 15.78 -12.04
N TYR A 417 3.46 15.33 -13.29
CA TYR A 417 3.86 13.95 -13.57
C TYR A 417 5.20 13.65 -12.91
N GLY A 418 5.28 12.55 -12.18
CA GLY A 418 6.48 12.12 -11.46
C GLY A 418 6.63 12.71 -10.05
N ASP A 419 5.79 13.66 -9.63
CA ASP A 419 5.74 14.08 -8.23
C ASP A 419 5.07 13.03 -7.35
N ASN A 420 5.41 13.03 -6.04
CA ASN A 420 4.90 12.09 -5.04
C ASN A 420 5.26 10.61 -5.30
N TYR A 421 6.27 10.33 -6.13
CA TYR A 421 6.85 8.99 -6.18
C TYR A 421 7.65 8.80 -4.90
N LEU A 422 7.20 7.84 -4.08
CA LEU A 422 7.96 7.46 -2.90
C LEU A 422 9.23 6.71 -3.32
N ALA A 423 10.34 7.06 -2.66
CA ALA A 423 11.56 6.29 -2.78
C ALA A 423 11.33 4.85 -2.32
N TRP A 424 12.00 3.91 -2.95
CA TRP A 424 11.94 2.53 -2.49
C TRP A 424 12.70 2.38 -1.19
N HIS A 425 12.19 1.57 -0.28
CA HIS A 425 12.42 1.40 1.13
C HIS A 425 11.82 2.49 2.02
N VAL A 426 11.40 2.05 3.20
CA VAL A 426 11.09 2.87 4.36
C VAL A 426 12.23 2.64 5.36
N VAL A 427 12.83 3.70 5.85
CA VAL A 427 13.97 3.59 6.77
C VAL A 427 13.63 4.17 8.14
N GLU A 428 14.20 3.60 9.20
CA GLU A 428 14.13 4.18 10.53
C GLU A 428 15.22 5.24 10.68
N THR A 429 14.83 6.42 11.16
CA THR A 429 15.76 7.52 11.49
C THR A 429 15.55 7.96 12.93
N ASP A 430 16.55 8.59 13.52
CA ASP A 430 16.35 9.29 14.76
C ASP A 430 15.43 10.51 14.53
N SER A 431 14.59 10.82 15.50
CA SER A 431 13.76 12.02 15.43
C SER A 431 14.61 13.26 15.71
N PRO A 432 14.42 14.37 14.98
CA PRO A 432 15.09 15.63 15.31
C PRO A 432 14.53 16.29 16.60
N ARG A 433 13.49 15.71 17.20
CA ARG A 433 12.88 16.19 18.45
C ARG A 433 13.58 15.54 19.64
N ASP A 434 13.98 16.35 20.61
CA ASP A 434 14.58 15.87 21.84
C ASP A 434 13.67 14.87 22.56
N ASP A 435 14.24 13.79 23.06
CA ASP A 435 13.57 12.72 23.81
C ASP A 435 12.45 11.97 23.05
N ALA A 436 12.31 12.21 21.74
CA ALA A 436 11.35 11.48 20.93
C ALA A 436 11.94 10.10 20.50
N PRO A 437 11.08 9.08 20.36
CA PRO A 437 11.52 7.82 19.80
C PRO A 437 11.91 7.97 18.33
N ARG A 438 12.62 6.98 17.80
CA ARG A 438 12.88 6.87 16.35
C ARG A 438 11.57 6.86 15.57
N GLU A 439 11.64 7.31 14.32
CA GLU A 439 10.51 7.40 13.40
C GLU A 439 10.80 6.71 12.07
N LEU A 440 9.77 6.42 11.30
CA LEU A 440 9.92 5.98 9.92
C LEU A 440 10.08 7.19 9.02
N SER A 441 11.13 7.20 8.22
CA SER A 441 11.34 8.18 7.16
C SER A 441 11.02 7.59 5.79
N LEU A 442 10.23 8.34 5.03
CA LEU A 442 9.89 8.11 3.63
C LEU A 442 10.31 9.35 2.84
N TYR A 443 10.66 9.18 1.58
CA TYR A 443 11.10 10.29 0.73
C TYR A 443 10.27 10.31 -0.54
N ALA A 444 9.83 11.49 -0.96
CA ALA A 444 9.01 11.63 -2.16
C ALA A 444 9.51 12.76 -3.06
N THR A 445 9.35 12.56 -4.36
CA THR A 445 9.73 13.52 -5.39
C THR A 445 8.81 14.74 -5.38
N GLU A 446 9.40 15.92 -5.55
CA GLU A 446 8.73 17.20 -5.85
C GLU A 446 9.43 17.87 -7.04
N SER A 447 8.72 18.70 -7.76
CA SER A 447 9.25 19.44 -8.94
C SER A 447 9.81 18.53 -10.03
N TYR A 448 9.33 17.31 -10.15
CA TYR A 448 9.80 16.42 -11.20
C TYR A 448 9.48 17.03 -12.58
N PHE A 449 10.50 17.12 -13.42
CA PHE A 449 10.32 17.60 -14.77
C PHE A 449 9.87 19.07 -14.88
N THR A 450 10.14 19.91 -13.87
CA THR A 450 9.74 21.34 -13.86
C THR A 450 10.89 22.35 -14.06
N GLY A 451 12.06 21.90 -14.46
CA GLY A 451 13.30 22.68 -14.60
C GLY A 451 14.46 21.94 -13.94
N ARG A 452 15.50 22.67 -13.53
CA ARG A 452 16.67 22.08 -12.83
C ARG A 452 16.52 22.14 -11.31
N ASP A 453 15.33 21.95 -10.80
CA ASP A 453 15.09 21.99 -9.35
C ASP A 453 14.29 20.78 -8.85
N SER A 454 14.43 19.63 -9.54
CA SER A 454 13.93 18.36 -9.00
C SER A 454 14.34 18.23 -7.54
N ARG A 455 13.42 17.79 -6.69
CA ARG A 455 13.57 17.81 -5.25
C ARG A 455 13.16 16.50 -4.63
N LEU A 456 13.73 16.20 -3.47
CA LEU A 456 13.32 15.10 -2.63
C LEU A 456 12.95 15.62 -1.25
N ARG A 457 11.74 15.31 -0.82
CA ARG A 457 11.22 15.69 0.49
C ARG A 457 11.11 14.50 1.39
N ARG A 458 11.48 14.68 2.67
CA ARG A 458 11.23 13.70 3.73
C ARG A 458 9.80 13.82 4.24
N TYR A 459 9.26 12.68 4.57
CA TYR A 459 8.00 12.50 5.28
C TYR A 459 8.25 11.55 6.44
N THR A 460 7.54 11.73 7.54
CA THR A 460 7.70 10.87 8.71
C THR A 460 6.41 10.17 9.08
N MET A 461 6.58 9.03 9.71
CA MET A 461 5.51 8.27 10.31
C MET A 461 5.99 7.66 11.63
N ARG A 462 5.03 7.39 12.51
CA ARG A 462 5.23 6.54 13.68
C ARG A 462 5.78 5.18 13.26
N ILE A 463 6.68 4.61 14.05
CA ILE A 463 7.09 3.21 13.90
C ILE A 463 5.85 2.30 13.93
N ASP A 464 5.71 1.38 12.96
CA ASP A 464 4.55 0.50 12.71
C ASP A 464 3.23 1.26 12.38
N GLY A 465 3.29 2.56 12.14
CA GLY A 465 2.15 3.48 12.09
C GLY A 465 1.42 3.58 10.75
N PHE A 466 1.53 2.59 9.85
CA PHE A 466 0.87 2.63 8.54
C PHE A 466 -0.65 2.59 8.63
N ALA A 467 -1.17 1.79 9.54
CA ALA A 467 -2.59 1.68 9.84
C ALA A 467 -2.82 1.33 11.31
N SER A 468 -4.03 1.56 11.81
CA SER A 468 -4.43 1.23 13.17
C SER A 468 -5.87 0.72 13.24
N LEU A 469 -6.19 0.05 14.34
CA LEU A 469 -7.56 -0.02 14.84
C LEU A 469 -7.88 1.32 15.51
N HIS A 470 -8.74 2.11 14.89
CA HIS A 470 -9.08 3.46 15.32
C HIS A 470 -10.44 3.51 16.02
N ALA A 471 -10.47 4.10 17.22
CA ALA A 471 -11.66 4.40 18.00
C ALA A 471 -11.91 5.90 18.09
N LYS A 472 -13.15 6.34 17.82
CA LYS A 472 -13.61 7.69 18.11
C LYS A 472 -14.03 7.84 19.58
N SER A 473 -14.79 8.90 19.91
CA SER A 473 -15.28 9.16 21.29
C SER A 473 -16.23 8.10 21.82
N GLN A 474 -16.95 7.40 20.93
CA GLN A 474 -17.73 6.23 21.31
C GLN A 474 -16.80 5.03 21.51
N GLU A 475 -16.99 4.31 22.61
CA GLU A 475 -16.23 3.10 22.89
C GLU A 475 -16.49 2.04 21.81
N GLY A 476 -15.43 1.51 21.28
CA GLY A 476 -15.41 0.46 20.29
C GLY A 476 -14.77 -0.82 20.77
N GLU A 477 -15.02 -1.91 20.08
CA GLU A 477 -14.55 -3.25 20.44
C GLU A 477 -14.02 -3.99 19.22
N CYS A 478 -12.88 -4.65 19.39
CA CYS A 478 -12.33 -5.62 18.47
C CYS A 478 -12.19 -6.97 19.17
N VAL A 479 -12.65 -8.03 18.52
CA VAL A 479 -12.40 -9.42 18.94
C VAL A 479 -11.58 -10.08 17.83
N THR A 480 -10.46 -10.71 18.19
CA THR A 480 -9.62 -11.41 17.23
C THR A 480 -10.16 -12.81 16.91
N LYS A 481 -9.71 -13.38 15.82
CA LYS A 481 -9.72 -14.83 15.62
C LYS A 481 -8.87 -15.50 16.69
N PRO A 482 -9.04 -16.81 16.95
CA PRO A 482 -8.15 -17.53 17.85
C PRO A 482 -6.70 -17.44 17.40
N VAL A 483 -5.81 -17.18 18.35
CA VAL A 483 -4.36 -17.07 18.09
C VAL A 483 -3.58 -17.95 19.06
N THR A 484 -2.43 -18.46 18.63
CA THR A 484 -1.40 -19.01 19.50
C THR A 484 -0.19 -18.11 19.50
N PHE A 485 0.51 -18.03 20.62
CA PHE A 485 1.71 -17.21 20.77
C PHE A 485 2.80 -17.92 21.57
N SER A 486 4.01 -17.40 21.45
CA SER A 486 5.15 -17.70 22.32
C SER A 486 5.64 -16.38 22.92
N GLY A 487 5.98 -16.38 24.22
CA GLY A 487 6.39 -15.18 24.94
C GLY A 487 5.75 -15.09 26.32
N GLN A 488 6.16 -14.10 27.09
CA GLN A 488 5.77 -13.95 28.49
C GLN A 488 4.91 -12.71 28.75
N GLU A 489 5.03 -11.68 27.91
CA GLU A 489 4.31 -10.43 28.06
C GLU A 489 3.67 -10.00 26.75
N LEU A 490 2.52 -9.34 26.81
CA LEU A 490 1.88 -8.71 25.67
C LEU A 490 2.29 -7.24 25.61
N SER A 491 2.88 -6.83 24.49
CA SER A 491 3.28 -5.47 24.19
C SER A 491 2.41 -4.88 23.09
N LEU A 492 2.02 -3.61 23.24
CA LEU A 492 1.20 -2.85 22.29
C LEU A 492 1.92 -1.58 21.82
N ASN A 493 1.84 -1.31 20.53
CA ASN A 493 2.10 0.01 19.98
C ASN A 493 0.77 0.73 19.85
N CYS A 494 0.56 1.80 20.64
CA CYS A 494 -0.71 2.47 20.74
C CYS A 494 -0.58 3.95 21.11
N ALA A 495 -1.63 4.72 20.78
CA ALA A 495 -1.78 6.11 21.16
C ALA A 495 -3.22 6.38 21.61
N THR A 496 -3.42 7.29 22.58
CA THR A 496 -4.74 7.74 23.02
C THR A 496 -4.79 9.27 23.11
N SER A 497 -5.99 9.84 23.06
CA SER A 497 -6.20 11.21 23.57
C SER A 497 -6.05 11.25 25.10
N ALA A 498 -6.10 12.45 25.69
CA ALA A 498 -6.10 12.60 27.15
C ALA A 498 -7.30 11.92 27.83
N ALA A 499 -8.46 11.84 27.16
CA ALA A 499 -9.67 11.15 27.60
C ALA A 499 -9.79 9.71 27.07
N GLY A 500 -8.83 9.32 26.22
CA GLY A 500 -8.80 8.03 25.57
C GLY A 500 -8.34 6.91 26.50
N LEU A 501 -8.68 5.69 26.13
CA LEU A 501 -8.28 4.50 26.87
C LEU A 501 -8.25 3.26 25.97
N ILE A 502 -7.45 2.28 26.39
CA ILE A 502 -7.47 0.91 25.86
C ILE A 502 -7.54 -0.06 27.04
N ARG A 503 -8.33 -1.12 26.88
CA ARG A 503 -8.34 -2.29 27.78
C ARG A 503 -8.25 -3.55 26.95
N VAL A 504 -7.64 -4.57 27.53
CA VAL A 504 -7.42 -5.88 26.91
C VAL A 504 -7.98 -6.98 27.78
N GLU A 505 -8.69 -7.91 27.17
CA GLU A 505 -9.19 -9.13 27.80
C GLU A 505 -8.69 -10.33 27.01
N LEU A 506 -8.31 -11.39 27.72
CA LEU A 506 -7.98 -12.67 27.12
C LEU A 506 -9.15 -13.62 27.34
N LEU A 507 -9.59 -14.24 26.23
CA LEU A 507 -10.72 -15.16 26.21
C LEU A 507 -10.24 -16.54 25.76
N ASP A 508 -10.93 -17.58 26.17
CA ASP A 508 -10.79 -18.90 25.56
C ASP A 508 -11.45 -18.94 24.15
N PRO A 509 -11.26 -20.01 23.36
CA PRO A 509 -11.89 -20.12 22.04
C PRO A 509 -13.42 -20.11 22.05
N ASP A 510 -14.06 -20.42 23.20
CA ASP A 510 -15.50 -20.32 23.38
C ASP A 510 -15.96 -18.88 23.75
N LEU A 511 -15.04 -17.90 23.70
CA LEU A 511 -15.24 -16.49 24.08
C LEU A 511 -15.57 -16.29 25.57
N LYS A 512 -15.14 -17.19 26.45
CA LYS A 512 -15.28 -17.02 27.90
C LYS A 512 -14.03 -16.32 28.45
N PRO A 513 -14.19 -15.30 29.31
CA PRO A 513 -13.06 -14.61 29.93
C PRO A 513 -12.16 -15.57 30.73
N ILE A 514 -10.86 -15.48 30.51
CA ILE A 514 -9.88 -16.24 31.27
C ILE A 514 -9.68 -15.55 32.61
N PRO A 515 -9.90 -16.24 33.77
CA PRO A 515 -9.76 -15.65 35.09
C PRO A 515 -8.39 -15.01 35.31
N GLY A 516 -8.34 -13.78 35.81
CA GLY A 516 -7.15 -12.97 36.03
C GLY A 516 -6.69 -12.17 34.80
N TYR A 517 -7.39 -12.29 33.66
CA TYR A 517 -7.11 -11.54 32.43
C TYR A 517 -8.37 -10.90 31.84
N THR A 518 -9.36 -10.57 32.69
CA THR A 518 -10.64 -9.96 32.28
C THR A 518 -10.49 -8.45 32.04
N LEU A 519 -11.48 -7.83 31.39
CA LEU A 519 -11.51 -6.36 31.23
C LEU A 519 -11.48 -5.61 32.57
N SER A 520 -12.11 -6.17 33.62
CA SER A 520 -12.10 -5.56 34.96
C SER A 520 -10.78 -5.72 35.70
N ASP A 521 -9.97 -6.70 35.31
CA ASP A 521 -8.64 -6.89 35.86
C ASP A 521 -7.59 -6.05 35.09
N CYS A 522 -7.87 -5.70 33.84
CA CYS A 522 -6.93 -4.96 33.00
C CYS A 522 -6.63 -3.58 33.57
N ASP A 523 -5.36 -3.30 33.82
CA ASP A 523 -4.90 -1.97 34.17
C ASP A 523 -5.13 -1.02 32.99
N LEU A 524 -5.61 0.18 33.29
CA LEU A 524 -6.00 1.14 32.27
C LEU A 524 -4.80 1.59 31.44
N ILE A 525 -4.90 1.45 30.11
CA ILE A 525 -3.87 1.89 29.18
C ILE A 525 -4.28 3.23 28.59
N TYR A 526 -3.41 4.24 28.74
CA TYR A 526 -3.50 5.55 28.10
C TYR A 526 -2.10 6.11 27.84
N GLY A 527 -2.01 7.12 26.97
CA GLY A 527 -0.78 7.75 26.53
C GLY A 527 -0.41 7.34 25.12
N ASP A 528 0.80 7.72 24.71
CA ASP A 528 1.37 7.45 23.39
C ASP A 528 2.71 6.70 23.57
N THR A 529 2.78 5.46 23.07
CA THR A 529 3.97 4.62 23.25
C THR A 529 4.08 3.55 22.17
N LEU A 530 5.33 3.22 21.80
CA LEU A 530 5.65 2.16 20.84
C LEU A 530 5.63 0.76 21.46
N ASP A 531 5.68 0.67 22.81
CA ASP A 531 5.96 -0.57 23.53
C ASP A 531 5.27 -0.60 24.91
N ARG A 532 3.94 -0.58 24.91
CA ARG A 532 3.15 -0.63 26.14
C ARG A 532 2.97 -2.07 26.60
N ARG A 533 3.57 -2.43 27.74
CA ARG A 533 3.30 -3.73 28.39
C ARG A 533 1.90 -3.72 29.00
N VAL A 534 1.09 -4.69 28.61
CA VAL A 534 -0.25 -4.89 29.17
C VAL A 534 -0.13 -5.56 30.54
N SER A 535 -0.93 -5.11 31.50
CA SER A 535 -1.00 -5.75 32.81
C SER A 535 -2.44 -5.88 33.29
N TRP A 536 -2.65 -6.86 34.13
CA TRP A 536 -3.93 -7.16 34.81
C TRP A 536 -3.68 -7.19 36.30
N ARG A 537 -4.15 -6.16 37.04
CA ARG A 537 -3.85 -5.93 38.48
C ARG A 537 -2.35 -5.99 38.78
N GLY A 538 -1.54 -5.36 37.91
CA GLY A 538 -0.09 -5.34 37.99
C GLY A 538 0.61 -6.59 37.47
N LYS A 539 -0.10 -7.69 37.19
CA LYS A 539 0.47 -8.90 36.57
C LYS A 539 0.60 -8.72 35.07
N LYS A 540 1.81 -8.91 34.52
CA LYS A 540 2.09 -8.82 33.08
C LYS A 540 2.26 -10.20 32.42
N ASP A 541 2.57 -11.21 33.24
CA ASP A 541 2.91 -12.55 32.77
C ASP A 541 1.71 -13.27 32.19
N VAL A 542 1.85 -13.68 30.92
CA VAL A 542 0.88 -14.49 30.16
C VAL A 542 1.47 -15.84 29.73
N GLN A 543 2.65 -16.22 30.22
CA GLN A 543 3.39 -17.43 29.81
C GLN A 543 2.57 -18.71 29.96
N SER A 544 1.73 -18.79 30.99
CA SER A 544 0.86 -19.95 31.24
C SER A 544 -0.17 -20.19 30.13
N LEU A 545 -0.39 -19.22 29.24
CA LEU A 545 -1.30 -19.30 28.09
C LEU A 545 -0.54 -19.53 26.77
N ALA A 546 0.80 -19.47 26.76
CA ALA A 546 1.60 -19.69 25.57
C ALA A 546 1.34 -21.08 24.96
N GLY A 547 1.31 -21.15 23.62
CA GLY A 547 1.02 -22.38 22.86
C GLY A 547 -0.45 -22.84 22.90
N ARG A 548 -1.31 -22.19 23.68
CA ARG A 548 -2.74 -22.49 23.74
C ARG A 548 -3.51 -21.48 22.87
N PRO A 549 -4.57 -21.91 22.16
CA PRO A 549 -5.43 -20.98 21.45
C PRO A 549 -6.15 -20.07 22.44
N ILE A 550 -6.00 -18.75 22.22
CA ILE A 550 -6.73 -17.70 22.95
C ILE A 550 -7.32 -16.72 21.96
N VAL A 551 -8.26 -15.91 22.43
CA VAL A 551 -8.85 -14.80 21.69
C VAL A 551 -8.54 -13.52 22.45
N LEU A 552 -8.08 -12.49 21.71
CA LEU A 552 -7.86 -11.15 22.27
C LEU A 552 -9.12 -10.31 22.05
N ARG A 553 -9.58 -9.64 23.09
CA ARG A 553 -10.61 -8.62 23.02
C ARG A 553 -10.02 -7.29 23.44
N PHE A 554 -10.09 -6.33 22.54
CA PHE A 554 -9.65 -4.95 22.77
C PHE A 554 -10.87 -4.05 22.87
N VAL A 555 -10.89 -3.19 23.87
CA VAL A 555 -11.88 -2.12 24.04
C VAL A 555 -11.14 -0.80 24.00
N LEU A 556 -11.51 0.06 23.06
CA LEU A 556 -10.82 1.32 22.77
C LEU A 556 -11.82 2.50 22.79
N ARG A 557 -11.35 3.65 23.25
CA ARG A 557 -12.04 4.93 23.12
C ARG A 557 -11.01 6.03 22.86
N GLU A 558 -11.24 6.86 21.85
CA GLU A 558 -10.31 7.92 21.42
C GLU A 558 -8.86 7.44 21.37
N ALA A 559 -8.64 6.34 20.66
CA ALA A 559 -7.38 5.63 20.66
C ALA A 559 -7.08 4.98 19.30
N ASP A 560 -5.80 4.76 19.05
CA ASP A 560 -5.25 4.01 17.95
C ASP A 560 -4.41 2.84 18.48
N LEU A 561 -4.66 1.64 17.96
CA LEU A 561 -3.85 0.45 18.21
C LEU A 561 -3.18 0.02 16.90
N TYR A 562 -1.87 0.19 16.81
CA TYR A 562 -1.08 -0.01 15.58
C TYR A 562 -0.56 -1.44 15.43
N SER A 563 0.03 -1.97 16.49
CA SER A 563 0.58 -3.33 16.47
C SER A 563 0.58 -3.97 17.85
N LEU A 564 0.68 -5.29 17.87
CA LEU A 564 0.87 -6.09 19.07
C LEU A 564 2.05 -7.06 18.88
N LYS A 565 2.62 -7.52 20.01
CA LYS A 565 3.67 -8.52 20.05
C LYS A 565 3.63 -9.25 21.39
N PHE A 566 3.80 -10.57 21.35
CA PHE A 566 4.14 -11.34 22.55
C PHE A 566 5.66 -11.52 22.61
N GLU A 567 6.28 -11.23 23.75
CA GLU A 567 7.73 -11.33 23.93
C GLU A 567 8.14 -11.80 25.33
#